data_4cdb641d87fd6000d3f8266887ab2eb7
#
_entry.id   4cdb641d87fd6000d3f8266887ab2eb7
#
_cell.length_a   1.000
_cell.length_b   1.000
_cell.length_c   1.000
_cell.angle_alpha   90.00
_cell.angle_beta   90.00
_cell.angle_gamma   90.00
#
_symmetry.space_group_name_H-M   'P 1'
#
loop_
_entity.id
_entity.type
_entity.pdbx_description
1 polymer ?
#
loop_
_entity_poly.entity_id
_entity_poly.type
_entity_poly.pdbx_seq_one_letter_code
_entity_poly.pdbx_strand_id
1 'polypeptide(L)'
;VIILHDCIPKSYLEQAVPRSQHLWTGDVWKAFVEIRTKNNYDSYTCLADKGLGIIMKRKNKNLLNLEVSNFKKLKFKNFYYNHKKIMNIIEYKDIQKILS
;
A
#
# COMPACT_ATOMS: atom_id res chain seq x y z
N VAL A 1 -9.00 -0.46 -13.48
CA VAL A 1 -8.54 0.13 -12.21
C VAL A 1 -9.08 -0.68 -11.05
N ILE A 2 -8.21 -1.03 -10.13
CA ILE A 2 -8.57 -1.71 -8.89
C ILE A 2 -8.27 -0.76 -7.74
N ILE A 3 -9.21 -0.62 -6.81
CA ILE A 3 -9.03 0.23 -5.64
C ILE A 3 -9.11 -0.62 -4.37
N LEU A 4 -8.07 -0.54 -3.53
CA LEU A 4 -8.02 -1.20 -2.23
C LEU A 4 -8.17 -0.18 -1.13
N HIS A 5 -8.99 -0.48 -0.12
CA HIS A 5 -9.13 0.35 1.08
C HIS A 5 -8.12 -0.06 2.15
N ASP A 6 -7.93 0.82 3.13
CA ASP A 6 -7.16 0.52 4.35
C ASP A 6 -5.70 0.14 4.10
N CYS A 7 -5.07 0.77 3.11
CA CYS A 7 -3.68 0.46 2.75
C CYS A 7 -2.65 1.12 3.67
N ILE A 8 -3.04 2.10 4.50
CA ILE A 8 -2.10 2.82 5.38
C ILE A 8 -2.53 2.71 6.84
N PRO A 9 -2.01 1.71 7.58
CA PRO A 9 -2.21 1.66 9.02
C PRO A 9 -1.43 2.76 9.71
N LYS A 10 -2.02 3.40 10.72
CA LYS A 10 -1.38 4.49 11.46
C LYS A 10 -0.62 4.00 12.68
N SER A 11 -0.87 2.77 13.13
CA SER A 11 -0.21 2.19 14.28
C SER A 11 -0.13 0.68 14.15
N TYR A 12 0.71 0.06 14.98
CA TYR A 12 0.82 -1.40 15.02
C TYR A 12 -0.53 -2.06 15.30
N LEU A 13 -1.27 -1.56 16.31
CA LEU A 13 -2.55 -2.16 16.69
C LEU A 13 -3.61 -2.02 15.60
N GLU A 14 -3.56 -0.95 14.81
CA GLU A 14 -4.52 -0.75 13.72
C GLU A 14 -4.39 -1.82 12.63
N GLN A 15 -3.20 -2.35 12.40
CA GLN A 15 -2.95 -3.38 11.38
C GLN A 15 -2.84 -4.80 11.96
N ALA A 16 -2.86 -4.95 13.27
CA ALA A 16 -2.65 -6.26 13.91
C ALA A 16 -3.68 -7.30 13.50
N VAL A 17 -3.22 -8.52 13.26
CA VAL A 17 -4.06 -9.67 12.98
C VAL A 17 -3.75 -10.72 14.01
N PRO A 18 -4.75 -11.19 14.80
CA PRO A 18 -6.17 -10.79 14.76
C PRO A 18 -6.41 -9.35 15.25
N ARG A 19 -7.57 -8.83 14.91
CA ARG A 19 -7.98 -7.47 15.29
C ARG A 19 -7.96 -7.27 16.81
N SER A 20 -7.30 -6.20 17.25
CA SER A 20 -7.13 -5.92 18.68
C SER A 20 -7.74 -4.59 19.14
N GLN A 21 -8.29 -3.80 18.22
CA GLN A 21 -8.91 -2.51 18.57
C GLN A 21 -10.02 -2.14 17.59
N HIS A 22 -10.82 -1.11 17.94
CA HIS A 22 -11.95 -0.68 17.13
C HIS A 22 -11.51 -0.11 15.77
N LEU A 23 -10.59 0.85 15.78
CA LEU A 23 -10.01 1.38 14.54
C LEU A 23 -8.98 0.39 14.01
N TRP A 24 -9.25 -0.17 12.82
CA TRP A 24 -8.47 -1.29 12.32
C TRP A 24 -8.43 -1.31 10.79
N THR A 25 -7.24 -1.50 10.23
CA THR A 25 -7.05 -1.65 8.79
C THR A 25 -6.65 -3.08 8.40
N GLY A 26 -6.28 -3.92 9.37
CA GLY A 26 -5.74 -5.24 9.09
C GLY A 26 -4.39 -5.16 8.41
N ASP A 27 -4.02 -6.20 7.69
CA ASP A 27 -2.74 -6.30 7.01
C ASP A 27 -2.83 -6.13 5.49
N VAL A 28 -3.84 -5.39 5.01
CA VAL A 28 -4.01 -5.09 3.59
C VAL A 28 -2.76 -4.44 3.00
N TRP A 29 -2.05 -3.63 3.77
CA TRP A 29 -0.83 -2.98 3.32
C TRP A 29 0.21 -3.99 2.81
N LYS A 30 0.27 -5.20 3.36
CA LYS A 30 1.24 -6.22 2.95
C LYS A 30 0.95 -6.73 1.53
N ALA A 31 -0.33 -6.93 1.21
CA ALA A 31 -0.75 -7.32 -0.13
C ALA A 31 -0.41 -6.20 -1.14
N PHE A 32 -0.60 -4.96 -0.75
CA PHE A 32 -0.27 -3.82 -1.62
C PHE A 32 1.25 -3.73 -1.86
N VAL A 33 2.07 -3.97 -0.84
CA VAL A 33 3.53 -4.01 -0.99
C VAL A 33 3.94 -5.05 -2.04
N GLU A 34 3.32 -6.22 -2.02
CA GLU A 34 3.60 -7.25 -3.02
C GLU A 34 3.28 -6.73 -4.44
N ILE A 35 2.15 -6.08 -4.62
CA ILE A 35 1.76 -5.50 -5.91
C ILE A 35 2.78 -4.45 -6.37
N ARG A 36 3.32 -3.66 -5.45
CA ARG A 36 4.33 -2.64 -5.76
C ARG A 36 5.60 -3.25 -6.37
N THR A 37 5.87 -4.52 -6.15
CA THR A 37 7.05 -5.20 -6.70
C THR A 37 6.83 -5.82 -8.08
N LYS A 38 5.62 -5.75 -8.63
CA LYS A 38 5.29 -6.37 -9.92
C LYS A 38 5.49 -5.39 -11.07
N ASN A 39 6.06 -5.87 -12.19
CA ASN A 39 6.32 -5.04 -13.37
C ASN A 39 5.07 -4.64 -14.14
N ASN A 40 4.04 -5.45 -14.07
CA ASN A 40 2.84 -5.30 -14.89
C ASN A 40 1.68 -4.59 -14.18
N TYR A 41 1.94 -4.06 -13.00
CA TYR A 41 0.96 -3.24 -12.25
C TYR A 41 1.58 -1.93 -11.84
N ASP A 42 0.96 -0.84 -12.27
CA ASP A 42 1.35 0.52 -11.85
C ASP A 42 0.44 0.90 -10.69
N SER A 43 1.02 1.16 -9.52
CA SER A 43 0.25 1.28 -8.29
C SER A 43 0.69 2.47 -7.43
N TYR A 44 -0.29 3.13 -6.82
CA TYR A 44 -0.12 4.33 -6.02
C TYR A 44 -1.02 4.28 -4.80
N THR A 45 -0.69 5.03 -3.75
CA THR A 45 -1.56 5.15 -2.59
C THR A 45 -1.89 6.61 -2.31
N CYS A 46 -3.17 6.92 -2.28
CA CYS A 46 -3.66 8.23 -1.89
C CYS A 46 -3.94 8.24 -0.38
N LEU A 47 -3.61 9.34 0.30
CA LEU A 47 -3.80 9.47 1.75
C LEU A 47 -5.25 9.77 2.15
N ALA A 48 -6.21 9.53 1.28
CA ALA A 48 -7.62 9.67 1.65
C ALA A 48 -8.06 8.42 2.41
N ASP A 49 -8.96 8.58 3.35
CA ASP A 49 -9.61 7.47 4.07
C ASP A 49 -8.57 6.48 4.60
N LYS A 50 -8.03 6.05 5.29
CA LYS A 50 -6.96 5.11 5.75
C LYS A 50 -6.07 4.55 4.63
N GLY A 51 -5.92 5.33 3.55
CA GLY A 51 -5.10 4.96 2.40
C GLY A 51 -5.86 4.20 1.32
N LEU A 52 -6.08 4.86 0.19
CA LEU A 52 -6.68 4.22 -0.98
C LEU A 52 -5.58 3.76 -1.93
N GLY A 53 -5.43 2.45 -2.10
CA GLY A 53 -4.51 1.87 -3.07
C GLY A 53 -5.14 1.86 -4.45
N ILE A 54 -4.46 2.43 -5.44
CA ILE A 54 -4.91 2.49 -6.83
C ILE A 54 -3.98 1.62 -7.66
N ILE A 55 -4.55 0.62 -8.33
CA ILE A 55 -3.79 -0.36 -9.12
C ILE A 55 -4.28 -0.33 -10.55
N MET A 56 -3.35 -0.14 -11.49
CA MET A 56 -3.67 -0.14 -12.92
C MET A 56 -2.88 -1.21 -13.64
N LYS A 57 -3.54 -1.92 -14.55
CA LYS A 57 -2.91 -2.97 -15.38
C LYS A 57 -2.11 -2.32 -16.50
N ARG A 58 -0.93 -1.82 -16.16
CA ARG A 58 0.03 -1.23 -17.10
C ARG A 58 1.42 -1.33 -16.50
N LYS A 59 2.44 -1.06 -17.29
CA LYS A 59 3.82 -1.12 -16.82
C LYS A 59 4.03 -0.27 -15.58
N ASN A 60 4.65 -0.84 -14.56
CA ASN A 60 4.94 -0.15 -13.31
C ASN A 60 6.03 0.91 -13.54
N LYS A 61 5.66 2.18 -13.36
CA LYS A 61 6.56 3.32 -13.57
C LYS A 61 7.52 3.57 -12.42
N ASN A 62 7.23 3.01 -11.25
CA ASN A 62 8.03 3.20 -10.06
C ASN A 62 8.13 1.88 -9.30
N LEU A 63 8.84 0.93 -9.88
CA LEU A 63 8.97 -0.42 -9.35
C LEU A 63 9.65 -0.40 -7.98
N LEU A 64 8.99 -1.00 -6.99
CA LEU A 64 9.59 -1.19 -5.68
C LEU A 64 10.52 -2.41 -5.75
N ASN A 65 11.81 -2.17 -5.60
CA ASN A 65 12.80 -3.23 -5.63
C ASN A 65 12.99 -3.79 -4.22
N LEU A 66 12.18 -4.78 -3.89
CA LEU A 66 12.19 -5.41 -2.57
C LEU A 66 12.07 -6.92 -2.74
N GLU A 67 13.09 -7.65 -2.30
CA GLU A 67 13.09 -9.11 -2.33
C GLU A 67 12.57 -9.65 -1.00
N VAL A 68 11.38 -10.24 -1.03
CA VAL A 68 10.74 -10.83 0.14
C VAL A 68 10.18 -12.20 -0.24
N SER A 69 10.56 -13.22 0.50
CA SER A 69 10.07 -14.59 0.24
C SER A 69 8.61 -14.78 0.63
N ASN A 70 8.14 -14.04 1.63
CA ASN A 70 6.76 -14.12 2.10
C ASN A 70 6.30 -12.76 2.62
N PHE A 71 5.46 -12.08 1.84
CA PHE A 71 4.97 -10.75 2.19
C PHE A 71 4.11 -10.74 3.46
N LYS A 72 3.49 -11.84 3.82
CA LYS A 72 2.70 -11.94 5.06
C LYS A 72 3.57 -11.81 6.31
N LYS A 73 4.87 -12.07 6.20
CA LYS A 73 5.81 -11.98 7.31
C LYS A 73 6.42 -10.58 7.47
N LEU A 74 6.07 -9.63 6.62
CA LEU A 74 6.52 -8.24 6.79
C LEU A 74 6.04 -7.70 8.13
N LYS A 75 6.91 -6.95 8.79
CA LYS A 75 6.61 -6.36 10.09
C LYS A 75 6.20 -4.90 9.93
N PHE A 76 5.33 -4.42 10.81
CA PHE A 76 4.86 -3.05 10.78
C PHE A 76 6.02 -2.04 10.79
N LYS A 77 7.10 -2.31 11.50
CA LYS A 77 8.25 -1.41 11.54
C LYS A 77 8.88 -1.19 10.16
N ASN A 78 8.82 -2.20 9.27
CA ASN A 78 9.33 -2.08 7.91
C ASN A 78 8.51 -1.07 7.12
N PHE A 79 7.20 -1.07 7.33
CA PHE A 79 6.28 -0.12 6.73
C PHE A 79 6.45 1.28 7.33
N TYR A 80 6.50 1.39 8.66
CA TYR A 80 6.44 2.66 9.38
C TYR A 80 7.52 3.65 8.93
N TYR A 81 8.76 3.18 8.84
CA TYR A 81 9.89 4.05 8.50
C TYR A 81 10.02 4.36 7.02
N ASN A 82 9.43 3.55 6.14
CA ASN A 82 9.61 3.67 4.70
C ASN A 82 8.29 3.77 3.92
N HIS A 83 7.20 4.10 4.59
CA HIS A 83 5.87 3.99 3.98
C HIS A 83 5.68 4.85 2.73
N LYS A 84 6.28 6.03 2.65
CA LYS A 84 6.14 6.90 1.47
C LYS A 84 6.69 6.23 0.22
N LYS A 85 7.84 5.58 0.33
CA LYS A 85 8.47 4.87 -0.77
C LYS A 85 7.74 3.56 -1.07
N ILE A 86 7.49 2.76 -0.03
CA ILE A 86 6.87 1.44 -0.15
C ILE A 86 5.47 1.54 -0.75
N MET A 87 4.69 2.49 -0.31
CA MET A 87 3.29 2.64 -0.73
C MET A 87 3.10 3.56 -1.94
N ASN A 88 4.18 4.19 -2.42
CA ASN A 88 4.14 5.13 -3.54
C ASN A 88 3.05 6.20 -3.33
N ILE A 89 3.22 6.97 -2.25
CA ILE A 89 2.20 7.92 -1.80
C ILE A 89 2.07 9.09 -2.76
N ILE A 90 0.83 9.43 -3.11
CA ILE A 90 0.48 10.56 -3.94
C ILE A 90 -0.55 11.44 -3.24
N GLU A 91 -0.63 12.70 -3.66
CA GLU A 91 -1.66 13.60 -3.19
C GLU A 91 -2.96 13.42 -3.99
N TYR A 92 -4.08 13.73 -3.37
CA TYR A 92 -5.38 13.63 -4.02
C TYR A 92 -5.44 14.36 -5.36
N LYS A 93 -4.80 15.53 -5.47
CA LYS A 93 -4.78 16.33 -6.70
C LYS A 93 -4.09 15.63 -7.87
N ASP A 94 -3.26 14.64 -7.60
CA ASP A 94 -2.50 13.93 -8.64
C ASP A 94 -3.23 12.73 -9.22
N ILE A 95 -4.39 12.36 -8.67
CA ILE A 95 -5.14 11.18 -9.10
C ILE A 95 -5.50 11.24 -10.59
N GLN A 96 -5.98 12.39 -11.06
CA GLN A 96 -6.38 12.52 -12.46
C GLN A 96 -5.23 12.29 -13.43
N LYS A 97 -4.03 12.77 -13.09
CA LYS A 97 -2.84 12.55 -13.92
C LYS A 97 -2.49 11.08 -14.02
N ILE A 98 -2.70 10.33 -12.94
CA ILE A 98 -2.37 8.92 -12.87
C ILE A 98 -3.40 8.09 -13.64
N LEU A 99 -4.66 8.45 -13.56
CA LEU A 99 -5.74 7.73 -14.22
C LEU A 99 -5.84 8.01 -15.73
N SER A 100 -5.19 9.06 -16.21
CA SER A 100 -5.21 9.42 -17.64
C SER A 100 -4.24 8.61 -18.50
#